data_e2d0a864bb50ab880cc544e0d3b0c182
#
_entry.id   e2d0a864bb50ab880cc544e0d3b0c182
#
_cell.length_a   1.000
_cell.length_b   1.000
_cell.length_c   1.000
_cell.angle_alpha   90.00
_cell.angle_beta   90.00
_cell.angle_gamma   90.00
#
_symmetry.space_group_name_H-M   'P 1'
#
loop_
_entity.id
_entity.type
_entity.pdbx_description
1 polymer ?
#
loop_
_entity_poly.entity_id
_entity_poly.type
_entity_poly.pdbx_seq_one_letter_code
_entity_poly.pdbx_strand_id
1 'polypeptide(L)'
;LLKSLEEPPAHVVFILATTDPQKVLPTIRSRTQHFEFHLLPADELAEHVRHVIADAGLDLGEDAVQWVIRQGGGSARDTLSALDQVAAMGRVPGEGQPVDALLDALVARDAGAALVAVAEAASSGRDPRTLGETLIARLRDAFLALMDAPDRHLPEADRARATELGQTLGAARLTRALEVLGESLVELARKPDPRIVLEVALVRLCRPEADTSPEAILDRLERLERTVASGVPAASPGAAPAGGVVPPGAGP
;
A
#
# COMPACT_ATOMS: atom_id res chain seq x y z
N LEU A 1 -20.31 -22.98 -32.86
CA LEU A 1 -19.78 -21.60 -32.72
C LEU A 1 -18.66 -21.30 -33.73
N LEU A 2 -17.63 -22.18 -33.90
CA LEU A 2 -16.54 -21.99 -34.86
C LEU A 2 -17.04 -21.85 -36.32
N LYS A 3 -17.95 -22.71 -36.76
CA LYS A 3 -18.54 -22.64 -38.11
C LYS A 3 -19.31 -21.32 -38.33
N SER A 4 -20.01 -20.82 -37.30
CA SER A 4 -20.74 -19.57 -37.39
C SER A 4 -19.81 -18.34 -37.35
N LEU A 5 -18.60 -18.48 -36.82
CA LEU A 5 -17.55 -17.43 -36.86
C LEU A 5 -16.82 -17.40 -38.21
N GLU A 6 -16.77 -18.57 -38.92
CA GLU A 6 -16.15 -18.68 -40.24
C GLU A 6 -17.05 -18.08 -41.32
N GLU A 7 -18.35 -18.35 -41.25
CA GLU A 7 -19.35 -17.87 -42.20
C GLU A 7 -20.54 -17.26 -41.46
N PRO A 8 -20.36 -16.03 -40.88
CA PRO A 8 -21.45 -15.38 -40.16
C PRO A 8 -22.55 -14.92 -41.13
N PRO A 9 -23.83 -15.09 -40.74
CA PRO A 9 -24.91 -14.47 -41.51
C PRO A 9 -24.72 -12.96 -41.59
N ALA A 10 -25.11 -12.34 -42.67
CA ALA A 10 -24.86 -10.93 -42.97
C ALA A 10 -25.39 -9.94 -41.91
N HIS A 11 -26.35 -10.38 -41.11
CA HIS A 11 -26.97 -9.57 -40.04
C HIS A 11 -26.43 -9.89 -38.62
N VAL A 12 -25.40 -10.76 -38.49
CA VAL A 12 -24.85 -11.17 -37.19
C VAL A 12 -23.45 -10.60 -37.00
N VAL A 13 -23.24 -9.97 -35.85
CA VAL A 13 -21.94 -9.49 -35.39
C VAL A 13 -21.62 -10.21 -34.09
N PHE A 14 -20.42 -10.82 -34.00
CA PHE A 14 -19.94 -11.43 -32.78
C PHE A 14 -19.03 -10.47 -32.03
N ILE A 15 -19.36 -10.17 -30.77
CA ILE A 15 -18.52 -9.40 -29.86
C ILE A 15 -18.11 -10.34 -28.73
N LEU A 16 -16.79 -10.58 -28.60
CA LEU A 16 -16.20 -11.44 -27.58
C LEU A 16 -15.38 -10.56 -26.65
N ALA A 17 -15.62 -10.68 -25.36
CA ALA A 17 -14.86 -9.94 -24.35
C ALA A 17 -14.12 -10.92 -23.43
N THR A 18 -12.87 -10.65 -23.13
CA THR A 18 -12.04 -11.42 -22.20
C THR A 18 -11.00 -10.53 -21.53
N THR A 19 -10.67 -10.82 -20.29
CA THR A 19 -9.53 -10.23 -19.58
C THR A 19 -8.22 -10.98 -19.83
N ASP A 20 -8.28 -12.15 -20.49
CA ASP A 20 -7.10 -12.97 -20.80
C ASP A 20 -7.13 -13.41 -22.28
N PRO A 21 -6.62 -12.57 -23.19
CA PRO A 21 -6.60 -12.89 -24.61
C PRO A 21 -5.70 -14.08 -24.95
N GLN A 22 -4.77 -14.46 -24.06
CA GLN A 22 -3.87 -15.61 -24.29
C GLN A 22 -4.62 -16.96 -24.17
N LYS A 23 -5.70 -17.00 -23.39
CA LYS A 23 -6.53 -18.19 -23.24
C LYS A 23 -7.53 -18.40 -24.39
N VAL A 24 -7.71 -17.41 -25.26
CA VAL A 24 -8.58 -17.51 -26.40
C VAL A 24 -7.94 -18.41 -27.48
N LEU A 25 -8.69 -19.40 -27.96
CA LEU A 25 -8.21 -20.33 -28.97
C LEU A 25 -7.66 -19.62 -30.21
N PRO A 26 -6.51 -20.03 -30.76
CA PRO A 26 -5.93 -19.41 -31.96
C PRO A 26 -6.88 -19.38 -33.15
N THR A 27 -7.75 -20.37 -33.27
CA THR A 27 -8.78 -20.45 -34.31
C THR A 27 -9.85 -19.36 -34.22
N ILE A 28 -10.13 -18.85 -33.02
CA ILE A 28 -11.03 -17.70 -32.79
C ILE A 28 -10.26 -16.40 -33.06
N ARG A 29 -9.06 -16.27 -32.50
CA ARG A 29 -8.21 -15.09 -32.66
C ARG A 29 -7.92 -14.74 -34.13
N SER A 30 -7.71 -15.76 -34.96
CA SER A 30 -7.43 -15.57 -36.40
C SER A 30 -8.63 -15.08 -37.21
N ARG A 31 -9.85 -15.13 -36.66
CA ARG A 31 -11.12 -14.75 -37.32
C ARG A 31 -11.79 -13.55 -36.70
N THR A 32 -11.15 -12.95 -35.69
CA THR A 32 -11.67 -11.77 -34.99
C THR A 32 -10.65 -10.65 -35.02
N GLN A 33 -11.15 -9.43 -35.05
CA GLN A 33 -10.31 -8.25 -34.85
C GLN A 33 -10.15 -8.04 -33.35
N HIS A 34 -8.90 -7.88 -32.89
CA HIS A 34 -8.59 -7.68 -31.50
C HIS A 34 -8.51 -6.17 -31.20
N PHE A 35 -9.23 -5.74 -30.15
CA PHE A 35 -9.18 -4.39 -29.59
C PHE A 35 -8.77 -4.49 -28.13
N GLU A 36 -7.73 -3.77 -27.75
CA GLU A 36 -7.28 -3.69 -26.37
C GLU A 36 -7.85 -2.44 -25.70
N PHE A 37 -8.45 -2.62 -24.54
CA PHE A 37 -8.92 -1.53 -23.69
C PHE A 37 -7.99 -1.46 -22.47
N HIS A 38 -7.32 -0.31 -22.32
CA HIS A 38 -6.42 -0.05 -21.23
C HIS A 38 -7.15 0.66 -20.08
N LEU A 39 -6.51 0.63 -18.89
CA LEU A 39 -6.96 1.44 -17.76
C LEU A 39 -6.83 2.93 -18.12
N LEU A 40 -7.78 3.73 -17.64
CA LEU A 40 -7.81 5.17 -17.88
C LEU A 40 -6.93 5.91 -16.87
N PRO A 41 -6.26 6.99 -17.30
CA PRO A 41 -5.57 7.90 -16.38
C PRO A 41 -6.54 8.52 -15.38
N ALA A 42 -6.02 8.90 -14.19
CA ALA A 42 -6.83 9.48 -13.13
C ALA A 42 -7.55 10.78 -13.57
N ASP A 43 -6.89 11.58 -14.40
CA ASP A 43 -7.43 12.87 -14.87
C ASP A 43 -8.65 12.67 -15.77
N GLU A 44 -8.60 11.71 -16.68
CA GLU A 44 -9.72 11.36 -17.59
C GLU A 44 -10.89 10.77 -16.78
N LEU A 45 -10.61 9.91 -15.80
CA LEU A 45 -11.64 9.39 -14.91
C LEU A 45 -12.27 10.48 -14.05
N ALA A 46 -11.47 11.45 -13.56
CA ALA A 46 -11.96 12.58 -12.78
C ALA A 46 -12.94 13.43 -13.57
N GLU A 47 -12.61 13.75 -14.80
CA GLU A 47 -13.50 14.50 -15.71
C GLU A 47 -14.80 13.73 -15.94
N HIS A 48 -14.71 12.43 -16.23
CA HIS A 48 -15.87 11.59 -16.43
C HIS A 48 -16.76 11.49 -15.18
N VAL A 49 -16.17 11.29 -14.01
CA VAL A 49 -16.90 11.21 -12.72
C VAL A 49 -17.61 12.53 -12.42
N ARG A 50 -16.95 13.68 -12.61
CA ARG A 50 -17.58 15.00 -12.43
C ARG A 50 -18.75 15.20 -13.39
N HIS A 51 -18.60 14.77 -14.65
CA HIS A 51 -19.70 14.82 -15.61
C HIS A 51 -20.89 13.98 -15.16
N VAL A 52 -20.66 12.74 -14.70
CA VAL A 52 -21.73 11.87 -14.19
C VAL A 52 -22.42 12.44 -12.94
N ILE A 53 -21.64 13.00 -12.00
CA ILE A 53 -22.16 13.67 -10.80
C ILE A 53 -23.09 14.83 -11.20
N ALA A 54 -22.65 15.66 -12.15
CA ALA A 54 -23.43 16.81 -12.61
C ALA A 54 -24.71 16.39 -13.36
N ASP A 55 -24.61 15.39 -14.25
CA ASP A 55 -25.74 14.89 -15.04
C ASP A 55 -26.81 14.20 -14.16
N ALA A 56 -26.35 13.44 -13.15
CA ALA A 56 -27.24 12.79 -12.17
C ALA A 56 -27.73 13.73 -11.05
N GLY A 57 -27.27 14.98 -11.00
CA GLY A 57 -27.63 15.94 -9.97
C GLY A 57 -27.24 15.53 -8.54
N LEU A 58 -26.11 14.81 -8.40
CA LEU A 58 -25.61 14.36 -7.11
C LEU A 58 -24.89 15.51 -6.38
N ASP A 59 -25.17 15.66 -5.07
CA ASP A 59 -24.47 16.62 -4.23
C ASP A 59 -23.23 15.97 -3.60
N LEU A 60 -22.17 15.84 -4.39
CA LEU A 60 -20.90 15.21 -4.01
C LEU A 60 -19.74 16.17 -4.28
N GLY A 61 -18.88 16.34 -3.31
CA GLY A 61 -17.69 17.20 -3.40
C GLY A 61 -16.50 16.55 -4.10
N GLU A 62 -15.43 17.31 -4.23
CA GLU A 62 -14.17 16.85 -4.84
C GLU A 62 -13.50 15.71 -4.05
N ASP A 63 -13.70 15.65 -2.74
CA ASP A 63 -13.28 14.54 -1.89
C ASP A 63 -13.89 13.20 -2.33
N ALA A 64 -15.17 13.21 -2.73
CA ALA A 64 -15.83 12.03 -3.28
C ALA A 64 -15.23 11.63 -4.63
N VAL A 65 -14.96 12.60 -5.52
CA VAL A 65 -14.29 12.34 -6.81
C VAL A 65 -12.93 11.69 -6.59
N GLN A 66 -12.10 12.23 -5.72
CA GLN A 66 -10.78 11.68 -5.42
C GLN A 66 -10.87 10.27 -4.81
N TRP A 67 -11.85 10.04 -3.96
CA TRP A 67 -12.05 8.74 -3.35
C TRP A 67 -12.45 7.67 -4.38
N VAL A 68 -13.44 7.94 -5.23
CA VAL A 68 -13.91 6.96 -6.23
C VAL A 68 -12.86 6.64 -7.28
N ILE A 69 -12.04 7.61 -7.69
CA ILE A 69 -10.92 7.39 -8.61
C ILE A 69 -9.90 6.43 -7.99
N ARG A 70 -9.58 6.64 -6.71
CA ARG A 70 -8.66 5.78 -5.96
C ARG A 70 -9.18 4.35 -5.88
N GLN A 71 -10.48 4.18 -5.61
CA GLN A 71 -11.12 2.86 -5.57
C GLN A 71 -11.15 2.18 -6.93
N GLY A 72 -11.35 2.95 -8.00
CA GLY A 72 -11.44 2.42 -9.36
C GLY A 72 -10.12 1.98 -9.97
N GLY A 73 -8.98 2.51 -9.50
CA GLY A 73 -7.63 2.12 -9.93
C GLY A 73 -7.43 2.14 -11.46
N GLY A 74 -8.07 3.09 -12.16
CA GLY A 74 -8.04 3.20 -13.63
C GLY A 74 -9.18 2.47 -14.36
N SER A 75 -9.99 1.65 -13.66
CA SER A 75 -11.15 0.97 -14.20
C SER A 75 -12.39 1.86 -14.15
N ALA A 76 -12.94 2.24 -15.30
CA ALA A 76 -14.17 3.04 -15.35
C ALA A 76 -15.34 2.33 -14.66
N ARG A 77 -15.47 1.00 -14.81
CA ARG A 77 -16.52 0.22 -14.18
C ARG A 77 -16.42 0.28 -12.66
N ASP A 78 -15.22 0.04 -12.11
CA ASP A 78 -15.04 -0.02 -10.66
C ASP A 78 -15.15 1.39 -10.06
N THR A 79 -14.69 2.42 -10.77
CA THR A 79 -14.88 3.83 -10.41
C THR A 79 -16.37 4.19 -10.32
N LEU A 80 -17.19 3.83 -11.32
CA LEU A 80 -18.62 4.09 -11.28
C LEU A 80 -19.33 3.27 -10.20
N SER A 81 -18.92 2.03 -9.96
CA SER A 81 -19.44 1.23 -8.84
C SER A 81 -19.13 1.85 -7.49
N ALA A 82 -17.93 2.44 -7.33
CA ALA A 82 -17.56 3.18 -6.14
C ALA A 82 -18.38 4.49 -6.02
N LEU A 83 -18.66 5.17 -7.14
CA LEU A 83 -19.52 6.35 -7.15
C LEU A 83 -20.94 6.03 -6.68
N ASP A 84 -21.53 4.94 -7.17
CA ASP A 84 -22.85 4.47 -6.71
C ASP A 84 -22.87 4.22 -5.20
N GLN A 85 -21.80 3.66 -4.65
CA GLN A 85 -21.66 3.46 -3.21
C GLN A 85 -21.69 4.78 -2.43
N VAL A 86 -20.88 5.76 -2.87
CA VAL A 86 -20.82 7.08 -2.23
C VAL A 86 -22.16 7.80 -2.35
N ALA A 87 -22.80 7.75 -3.51
CA ALA A 87 -24.11 8.34 -3.75
C ALA A 87 -25.19 7.73 -2.84
N ALA A 88 -25.20 6.40 -2.69
CA ALA A 88 -26.13 5.71 -1.81
C ALA A 88 -25.92 6.02 -0.32
N MET A 89 -24.67 6.24 0.11
CA MET A 89 -24.33 6.57 1.50
C MET A 89 -24.49 8.06 1.82
N GLY A 90 -24.53 8.93 0.82
CA GLY A 90 -24.54 10.39 0.97
C GLY A 90 -23.25 10.96 1.61
N ARG A 91 -22.20 10.16 1.69
CA ARG A 91 -20.90 10.55 2.27
C ARG A 91 -19.77 9.67 1.78
N VAL A 92 -18.57 10.21 1.76
CA VAL A 92 -17.35 9.45 1.50
C VAL A 92 -17.04 8.53 2.69
N PRO A 93 -16.82 7.23 2.49
CA PRO A 93 -16.34 6.36 3.55
C PRO A 93 -15.00 6.87 4.08
N GLY A 94 -14.88 6.99 5.41
CA GLY A 94 -13.67 7.50 6.05
C GLY A 94 -12.52 6.51 5.98
N GLU A 95 -11.86 6.41 4.84
CA GLU A 95 -10.83 5.39 4.60
C GLU A 95 -9.41 5.77 5.03
N GLY A 96 -9.08 7.05 5.02
CA GLY A 96 -7.70 7.51 5.19
C GLY A 96 -7.16 7.33 6.61
N GLN A 97 -7.95 7.64 7.62
CA GLN A 97 -7.44 7.83 8.98
C GLN A 97 -6.65 6.64 9.58
N PRO A 98 -7.09 5.38 9.54
CA PRO A 98 -6.30 4.31 10.13
C PRO A 98 -5.04 3.95 9.33
N VAL A 99 -5.10 4.03 7.99
CA VAL A 99 -3.91 3.76 7.15
C VAL A 99 -2.89 4.88 7.28
N ASP A 100 -3.34 6.13 7.31
CA ASP A 100 -2.46 7.28 7.51
C ASP A 100 -1.77 7.20 8.89
N ALA A 101 -2.51 6.85 9.96
CA ALA A 101 -1.93 6.61 11.27
C ALA A 101 -0.89 5.46 11.29
N LEU A 102 -1.12 4.41 10.50
CA LEU A 102 -0.14 3.32 10.34
C LEU A 102 1.11 3.79 9.59
N LEU A 103 0.96 4.60 8.55
CA LEU A 103 2.07 5.17 7.81
C LEU A 103 2.91 6.11 8.69
N ASP A 104 2.26 6.96 9.48
CA ASP A 104 2.92 7.84 10.44
C ASP A 104 3.69 7.03 11.49
N ALA A 105 3.08 5.97 12.04
CA ALA A 105 3.73 5.07 12.97
C ALA A 105 4.96 4.36 12.36
N LEU A 106 4.88 3.94 11.10
CA LEU A 106 6.00 3.34 10.37
C LEU A 106 7.13 4.38 10.15
N VAL A 107 6.78 5.61 9.78
CA VAL A 107 7.75 6.71 9.64
C VAL A 107 8.47 6.96 10.97
N ALA A 108 7.70 7.10 12.06
CA ALA A 108 8.20 7.35 13.41
C ALA A 108 8.89 6.12 14.05
N ARG A 109 8.76 4.91 13.48
CA ARG A 109 9.18 3.64 14.06
C ARG A 109 8.53 3.36 15.43
N ASP A 110 7.29 3.79 15.59
CA ASP A 110 6.52 3.62 16.81
C ASP A 110 5.60 2.40 16.73
N ALA A 111 6.07 1.27 17.26
CA ALA A 111 5.28 0.04 17.30
C ALA A 111 4.02 0.18 18.18
N GLY A 112 4.06 1.01 19.22
CA GLY A 112 2.90 1.25 20.08
C GLY A 112 1.79 1.97 19.32
N ALA A 113 2.13 3.05 18.63
CA ALA A 113 1.19 3.79 17.78
C ALA A 113 0.60 2.90 16.68
N ALA A 114 1.42 2.05 16.05
CA ALA A 114 0.94 1.11 15.03
C ALA A 114 -0.10 0.13 15.58
N LEU A 115 0.14 -0.46 16.76
CA LEU A 115 -0.80 -1.38 17.40
C LEU A 115 -2.10 -0.68 17.82
N VAL A 116 -2.02 0.56 18.30
CA VAL A 116 -3.21 1.38 18.63
C VAL A 116 -4.04 1.63 17.37
N ALA A 117 -3.41 2.02 16.26
CA ALA A 117 -4.12 2.24 15.00
C ALA A 117 -4.84 0.99 14.48
N VAL A 118 -4.23 -0.20 14.61
CA VAL A 118 -4.89 -1.48 14.26
C VAL A 118 -6.07 -1.75 15.19
N ALA A 119 -5.91 -1.49 16.51
CA ALA A 119 -6.98 -1.69 17.48
C ALA A 119 -8.19 -0.77 17.21
N GLU A 120 -7.96 0.48 16.91
CA GLU A 120 -9.00 1.46 16.54
C GLU A 120 -9.71 1.08 15.24
N ALA A 121 -8.96 0.65 14.21
CA ALA A 121 -9.53 0.15 12.97
C ALA A 121 -10.44 -1.06 13.22
N ALA A 122 -9.98 -2.04 14.01
CA ALA A 122 -10.75 -3.21 14.37
C ALA A 122 -12.00 -2.87 15.18
N SER A 123 -11.91 -1.93 16.15
CA SER A 123 -13.05 -1.48 16.94
C SER A 123 -14.13 -0.76 16.10
N SER A 124 -13.73 -0.13 15.00
CA SER A 124 -14.63 0.49 14.02
C SER A 124 -15.17 -0.51 12.97
N GLY A 125 -14.92 -1.80 13.15
CA GLY A 125 -15.42 -2.87 12.27
C GLY A 125 -14.66 -3.03 10.95
N ARG A 126 -13.46 -2.48 10.84
CA ARG A 126 -12.61 -2.66 9.64
C ARG A 126 -11.92 -4.00 9.67
N ASP A 127 -11.90 -4.66 8.51
CA ASP A 127 -11.18 -5.91 8.34
C ASP A 127 -9.66 -5.66 8.33
N PRO A 128 -8.88 -6.32 9.22
CA PRO A 128 -7.43 -6.22 9.25
C PRO A 128 -6.76 -6.59 7.93
N ARG A 129 -7.36 -7.48 7.15
CA ARG A 129 -6.86 -7.84 5.82
C ARG A 129 -6.95 -6.66 4.85
N THR A 130 -8.11 -6.05 4.75
CA THR A 130 -8.32 -4.86 3.91
C THR A 130 -7.41 -3.71 4.34
N LEU A 131 -7.19 -3.55 5.65
CA LEU A 131 -6.26 -2.56 6.19
C LEU A 131 -4.82 -2.84 5.72
N GLY A 132 -4.38 -4.08 5.77
CA GLY A 132 -3.06 -4.51 5.29
C GLY A 132 -2.90 -4.34 3.78
N GLU A 133 -3.91 -4.72 2.99
CA GLU A 133 -3.93 -4.55 1.54
C GLU A 133 -3.82 -3.06 1.14
N THR A 134 -4.57 -2.20 1.83
CA THR A 134 -4.52 -0.74 1.58
C THR A 134 -3.16 -0.16 1.98
N LEU A 135 -2.59 -0.59 3.10
CA LEU A 135 -1.27 -0.16 3.55
C LEU A 135 -0.18 -0.53 2.52
N ILE A 136 -0.19 -1.76 2.02
CA ILE A 136 0.74 -2.22 0.96
C ILE A 136 0.58 -1.38 -0.30
N ALA A 137 -0.65 -1.10 -0.74
CA ALA A 137 -0.89 -0.28 -1.92
C ALA A 137 -0.25 1.11 -1.76
N ARG A 138 -0.43 1.77 -0.61
CA ARG A 138 0.18 3.08 -0.33
C ARG A 138 1.72 3.04 -0.30
N LEU A 139 2.30 2.01 0.31
CA LEU A 139 3.76 1.83 0.32
C LEU A 139 4.33 1.53 -1.08
N ARG A 140 3.59 0.76 -1.90
CA ARG A 140 3.94 0.51 -3.29
C ARG A 140 3.93 1.79 -4.12
N ASP A 141 2.92 2.63 -3.94
CA ASP A 141 2.83 3.92 -4.62
C ASP A 141 4.02 4.81 -4.27
N ALA A 142 4.39 4.86 -2.97
CA ALA A 142 5.57 5.57 -2.50
C ALA A 142 6.88 5.00 -3.07
N PHE A 143 6.99 3.68 -3.18
CA PHE A 143 8.14 3.02 -3.79
C PHE A 143 8.26 3.36 -5.29
N LEU A 144 7.17 3.29 -6.04
CA LEU A 144 7.14 3.64 -7.46
C LEU A 144 7.47 5.12 -7.68
N ALA A 145 6.95 6.02 -6.86
CA ALA A 145 7.25 7.43 -6.92
C ALA A 145 8.76 7.71 -6.66
N LEU A 146 9.36 6.98 -5.70
CA LEU A 146 10.80 7.10 -5.40
C LEU A 146 11.69 6.57 -6.54
N MET A 147 11.18 5.63 -7.35
CA MET A 147 11.87 5.05 -8.52
C MET A 147 11.60 5.81 -9.83
N ASP A 148 11.03 7.02 -9.76
CA ASP A 148 10.63 7.83 -10.92
C ASP A 148 9.65 7.12 -11.87
N ALA A 149 8.85 6.19 -11.34
CA ALA A 149 7.83 5.43 -12.05
C ALA A 149 6.43 5.58 -11.44
N PRO A 150 5.93 6.82 -11.22
CA PRO A 150 4.68 7.04 -10.52
C PRO A 150 3.49 6.45 -11.29
N ASP A 151 2.53 5.91 -10.56
CA ASP A 151 1.31 5.37 -11.14
C ASP A 151 0.44 6.50 -11.70
N ARG A 152 0.16 6.45 -13.01
CA ARG A 152 -0.64 7.47 -13.73
C ARG A 152 -2.13 7.38 -13.39
N HIS A 153 -2.57 6.30 -12.76
CA HIS A 153 -3.96 6.10 -12.34
C HIS A 153 -4.24 6.69 -10.95
N LEU A 154 -3.20 7.17 -10.25
CA LEU A 154 -3.34 7.87 -8.98
C LEU A 154 -3.71 9.34 -9.19
N PRO A 155 -4.64 9.88 -8.36
CA PRO A 155 -4.89 11.31 -8.28
C PRO A 155 -3.63 12.11 -7.93
N GLU A 156 -3.53 13.37 -8.41
CA GLU A 156 -2.35 14.21 -8.19
C GLU A 156 -2.00 14.39 -6.70
N ALA A 157 -3.02 14.58 -5.85
CA ALA A 157 -2.82 14.70 -4.41
C ALA A 157 -2.21 13.45 -3.78
N ASP A 158 -2.56 12.26 -4.27
CA ASP A 158 -2.02 10.99 -3.79
C ASP A 158 -0.62 10.75 -4.33
N ARG A 159 -0.32 11.19 -5.56
CA ARG A 159 1.06 11.17 -6.12
C ARG A 159 2.01 12.04 -5.30
N ALA A 160 1.58 13.24 -4.90
CA ALA A 160 2.38 14.11 -4.05
C ALA A 160 2.67 13.47 -2.68
N ARG A 161 1.66 12.90 -2.03
CA ARG A 161 1.81 12.16 -0.76
C ARG A 161 2.71 10.95 -0.89
N ALA A 162 2.57 10.17 -1.98
CA ALA A 162 3.41 9.02 -2.27
C ALA A 162 4.88 9.43 -2.43
N THR A 163 5.15 10.55 -3.11
CA THR A 163 6.51 11.09 -3.28
C THR A 163 7.11 11.51 -1.93
N GLU A 164 6.37 12.23 -1.10
CA GLU A 164 6.82 12.65 0.23
C GLU A 164 7.11 11.45 1.14
N LEU A 165 6.21 10.47 1.17
CA LEU A 165 6.38 9.22 1.92
C LEU A 165 7.61 8.43 1.42
N GLY A 166 7.79 8.36 0.10
CA GLY A 166 8.92 7.70 -0.54
C GLY A 166 10.26 8.30 -0.12
N GLN A 167 10.36 9.63 -0.15
CA GLN A 167 11.55 10.36 0.28
C GLN A 167 11.83 10.19 1.78
N THR A 168 10.78 10.17 2.60
CA THR A 168 10.90 10.04 4.06
C THR A 168 11.34 8.63 4.49
N LEU A 169 10.78 7.59 3.90
CA LEU A 169 11.12 6.20 4.23
C LEU A 169 12.42 5.74 3.56
N GLY A 170 12.63 6.12 2.31
CA GLY A 170 13.74 5.66 1.49
C GLY A 170 13.57 4.23 0.96
N ALA A 171 14.35 3.88 -0.07
CA ALA A 171 14.20 2.62 -0.81
C ALA A 171 14.30 1.37 0.07
N ALA A 172 15.31 1.30 0.94
CA ALA A 172 15.56 0.12 1.77
C ALA A 172 14.39 -0.18 2.73
N ARG A 173 13.82 0.86 3.37
CA ARG A 173 12.66 0.67 4.26
C ARG A 173 11.40 0.31 3.52
N LEU A 174 11.18 0.91 2.33
CA LEU A 174 10.02 0.60 1.49
C LEU A 174 10.09 -0.85 0.98
N THR A 175 11.24 -1.28 0.44
CA THR A 175 11.44 -2.66 0.01
C THR A 175 11.14 -3.63 1.14
N ARG A 176 11.75 -3.40 2.31
CA ARG A 176 11.51 -4.23 3.50
C ARG A 176 10.04 -4.25 3.92
N ALA A 177 9.36 -3.10 3.88
CA ALA A 177 7.95 -3.03 4.25
C ALA A 177 7.07 -3.82 3.29
N LEU A 178 7.33 -3.72 1.99
CA LEU A 178 6.60 -4.46 0.96
C LEU A 178 6.82 -5.97 1.06
N GLU A 179 8.04 -6.42 1.35
CA GLU A 179 8.35 -7.83 1.57
C GLU A 179 7.62 -8.39 2.79
N VAL A 180 7.81 -7.78 3.97
CA VAL A 180 7.22 -8.26 5.23
C VAL A 180 5.69 -8.25 5.19
N LEU A 181 5.07 -7.19 4.67
CA LEU A 181 3.62 -7.12 4.55
C LEU A 181 3.10 -8.05 3.45
N GLY A 182 3.82 -8.20 2.33
CA GLY A 182 3.46 -9.11 1.25
C GLY A 182 3.41 -10.56 1.71
N GLU A 183 4.41 -11.02 2.46
CA GLU A 183 4.40 -12.34 3.11
C GLU A 183 3.23 -12.48 4.08
N SER A 184 3.00 -11.44 4.88
CA SER A 184 1.92 -11.41 5.87
C SER A 184 0.54 -11.49 5.23
N LEU A 185 0.30 -10.91 4.04
CA LEU A 185 -0.98 -11.03 3.33
C LEU A 185 -1.34 -12.48 2.98
N VAL A 186 -0.36 -13.29 2.62
CA VAL A 186 -0.57 -14.72 2.34
C VAL A 186 -1.00 -15.45 3.62
N GLU A 187 -0.43 -15.08 4.76
CA GLU A 187 -0.79 -15.63 6.06
C GLU A 187 -2.16 -15.13 6.56
N LEU A 188 -2.47 -13.85 6.36
CA LEU A 188 -3.77 -13.25 6.70
C LEU A 188 -4.95 -13.99 6.06
N ALA A 189 -4.75 -14.53 4.84
CA ALA A 189 -5.78 -15.31 4.16
C ALA A 189 -6.02 -16.70 4.76
N ARG A 190 -5.07 -17.24 5.53
CA ARG A 190 -5.06 -18.62 5.99
C ARG A 190 -5.26 -18.76 7.52
N LYS A 191 -4.96 -17.74 8.29
CA LYS A 191 -5.01 -17.81 9.75
C LYS A 191 -6.37 -17.38 10.31
N PRO A 192 -6.82 -18.01 11.43
CA PRO A 192 -8.12 -17.71 12.04
C PRO A 192 -8.21 -16.27 12.59
N ASP A 193 -7.08 -15.70 13.00
CA ASP A 193 -7.01 -14.32 13.50
C ASP A 193 -6.05 -13.50 12.62
N PRO A 194 -6.57 -12.81 11.60
CA PRO A 194 -5.79 -11.97 10.71
C PRO A 194 -5.19 -10.75 11.42
N ARG A 195 -5.80 -10.28 12.50
CA ARG A 195 -5.33 -9.12 13.25
C ARG A 195 -3.93 -9.34 13.83
N ILE A 196 -3.69 -10.49 14.48
CA ILE A 196 -2.40 -10.82 15.08
C ILE A 196 -1.29 -10.83 14.02
N VAL A 197 -1.58 -11.35 12.82
CA VAL A 197 -0.58 -11.40 11.74
C VAL A 197 -0.16 -10.00 11.33
N LEU A 198 -1.13 -9.07 11.15
CA LEU A 198 -0.84 -7.68 10.80
C LEU A 198 -0.07 -6.98 11.93
N GLU A 199 -0.48 -7.15 13.17
CA GLU A 199 0.20 -6.57 14.35
C GLU A 199 1.66 -7.01 14.43
N VAL A 200 1.94 -8.31 14.26
CA VAL A 200 3.31 -8.84 14.27
C VAL A 200 4.14 -8.25 13.12
N ALA A 201 3.58 -8.17 11.92
CA ALA A 201 4.27 -7.57 10.77
C ALA A 201 4.64 -6.09 11.02
N LEU A 202 3.73 -5.31 11.57
CA LEU A 202 3.97 -3.90 11.91
C LEU A 202 5.03 -3.75 13.00
N VAL A 203 5.03 -4.60 14.03
CA VAL A 203 6.08 -4.59 15.06
C VAL A 203 7.46 -4.90 14.46
N ARG A 204 7.57 -5.88 13.55
CA ARG A 204 8.81 -6.20 12.84
C ARG A 204 9.32 -5.01 11.99
N LEU A 205 8.43 -4.24 11.40
CA LEU A 205 8.78 -3.06 10.60
C LEU A 205 9.20 -1.87 11.47
N CYS A 206 8.52 -1.63 12.58
CA CYS A 206 8.86 -0.54 13.50
C CYS A 206 10.13 -0.83 14.31
N ARG A 207 10.38 -2.12 14.64
CA ARG A 207 11.51 -2.56 15.48
C ARG A 207 12.35 -3.61 14.75
N PRO A 208 13.21 -3.21 13.82
CA PRO A 208 14.06 -4.14 13.09
C PRO A 208 15.03 -4.94 13.97
N GLU A 209 15.32 -4.47 15.19
CA GLU A 209 16.08 -5.21 16.19
C GLU A 209 15.32 -6.42 16.78
N ALA A 210 14.01 -6.40 16.75
CA ALA A 210 13.16 -7.52 17.17
C ALA A 210 12.94 -8.56 16.07
N ASP A 211 13.36 -8.26 14.85
CA ASP A 211 13.27 -9.17 13.73
C ASP A 211 14.48 -10.14 13.74
N THR A 212 14.18 -11.43 13.91
CA THR A 212 15.17 -12.51 13.92
C THR A 212 15.27 -13.24 12.60
N SER A 213 14.67 -12.72 11.53
CA SER A 213 14.80 -13.31 10.19
C SER A 213 16.27 -13.27 9.71
N PRO A 214 16.71 -14.24 8.92
CA PRO A 214 18.06 -14.26 8.35
C PRO A 214 18.40 -12.95 7.60
N GLU A 215 17.45 -12.41 6.89
CA GLU A 215 17.57 -11.17 6.11
C GLU A 215 17.80 -9.96 7.02
N ALA A 216 17.07 -9.87 8.15
CA ALA A 216 17.27 -8.80 9.11
C ALA A 216 18.64 -8.89 9.83
N ILE A 217 19.14 -10.10 10.03
CA ILE A 217 20.47 -10.33 10.62
C ILE A 217 21.54 -9.89 9.61
N LEU A 218 21.39 -10.23 8.32
CA LEU A 218 22.31 -9.82 7.27
C LEU A 218 22.36 -8.29 7.14
N ASP A 219 21.22 -7.62 7.12
CA ASP A 219 21.13 -6.16 7.09
C ASP A 219 21.83 -5.49 8.28
N ARG A 220 21.78 -6.12 9.46
CA ARG A 220 22.46 -5.63 10.66
C ARG A 220 23.96 -5.83 10.56
N LEU A 221 24.41 -6.95 10.01
CA LEU A 221 25.82 -7.23 9.75
C LEU A 221 26.40 -6.23 8.75
N GLU A 222 25.76 -6.00 7.62
CA GLU A 222 26.20 -5.03 6.62
C GLU A 222 26.25 -3.59 7.16
N ARG A 223 25.35 -3.23 8.06
CA ARG A 223 25.38 -1.94 8.74
C ARG A 223 26.56 -1.81 9.68
N LEU A 224 26.84 -2.86 10.46
CA LEU A 224 28.00 -2.91 11.36
C LEU A 224 29.31 -2.84 10.54
N GLU A 225 29.42 -3.60 9.48
CA GLU A 225 30.58 -3.58 8.57
C GLU A 225 30.83 -2.18 7.99
N ARG A 226 29.76 -1.50 7.51
CA ARG A 226 29.86 -0.11 7.03
C ARG A 226 30.28 0.86 8.14
N THR A 227 29.78 0.70 9.34
CA THR A 227 30.14 1.54 10.49
C THR A 227 31.61 1.32 10.90
N VAL A 228 32.09 0.09 10.89
CA VAL A 228 33.48 -0.25 11.17
C VAL A 228 34.40 0.27 10.04
N ALA A 229 33.98 0.10 8.77
CA ALA A 229 34.76 0.57 7.61
C ALA A 229 34.85 2.10 7.54
N SER A 230 33.86 2.84 8.06
CA SER A 230 33.85 4.31 8.14
C SER A 230 34.69 4.88 9.30
N GLY A 231 35.31 4.05 10.12
CA GLY A 231 36.26 4.46 11.17
C GLY A 231 35.62 5.21 12.34
N VAL A 232 34.30 5.13 12.54
CA VAL A 232 33.64 5.68 13.75
C VAL A 232 33.93 4.70 14.90
N PRO A 233 34.66 5.13 15.98
CA PRO A 233 34.95 4.23 17.09
C PRO A 233 33.64 3.79 17.76
N ALA A 234 33.47 2.47 17.88
CA ALA A 234 32.39 1.90 18.66
C ALA A 234 32.44 2.48 20.08
N ALA A 235 31.34 3.07 20.53
CA ALA A 235 31.23 3.54 21.91
C ALA A 235 31.56 2.38 22.86
N SER A 236 32.65 2.52 23.60
CA SER A 236 33.08 1.52 24.59
C SER A 236 31.99 1.35 25.64
N PRO A 237 31.60 0.13 25.99
CA PRO A 237 30.67 -0.08 27.09
C PRO A 237 31.36 0.24 28.42
N GLY A 238 30.87 1.26 29.12
CA GLY A 238 30.93 1.40 30.56
C GLY A 238 32.29 1.59 31.18
N ALA A 239 32.76 2.84 31.29
CA ALA A 239 33.63 3.20 32.41
C ALA A 239 32.78 3.22 33.68
N ALA A 240 33.01 2.26 34.56
CA ALA A 240 32.46 2.27 35.91
C ALA A 240 32.96 3.52 36.66
N PRO A 241 32.16 4.19 37.50
CA PRO A 241 32.62 5.31 38.28
C PRO A 241 33.65 4.85 39.31
N ALA A 242 34.85 5.40 39.22
CA ALA A 242 35.91 5.19 40.19
C ALA A 242 35.44 5.63 41.56
N GLY A 243 35.53 4.70 42.54
CA GLY A 243 35.18 4.93 43.92
C GLY A 243 35.94 6.10 44.51
N GLY A 244 35.18 7.00 45.11
CA GLY A 244 35.72 8.11 45.89
C GLY A 244 36.46 7.61 47.13
N VAL A 245 37.72 7.95 47.23
CA VAL A 245 38.54 7.76 48.41
C VAL A 245 38.12 8.81 49.44
N VAL A 246 37.60 8.32 50.59
CA VAL A 246 37.32 9.15 51.79
C VAL A 246 38.63 9.39 52.54
N PRO A 247 39.07 10.64 52.82
CA PRO A 247 40.19 10.86 53.70
C PRO A 247 39.82 10.65 55.19
N PRO A 248 40.73 10.13 56.04
CA PRO A 248 40.46 9.88 57.45
C PRO A 248 40.45 11.21 58.25
N GLY A 249 39.37 11.43 58.97
CA GLY A 249 39.23 12.57 59.86
C GLY A 249 40.08 12.44 61.12
N ALA A 250 40.63 13.59 61.58
CA ALA A 250 41.27 13.77 62.87
C ALA A 250 40.18 13.98 63.95
N GLY A 251 40.28 13.23 65.03
CA GLY A 251 39.65 13.58 66.30
C GLY A 251 40.50 14.58 67.10
N PRO A 252 40.18 15.02 68.29
CA PRO A 252 39.81 14.25 69.39
C PRO A 252 38.40 14.39 69.89
#